data_f11af90255d9bf149a27318b02d2ddc8
#
_entry.id   f11af90255d9bf149a27318b02d2ddc8
#
_cell.length_a   1.000
_cell.length_b   1.000
_cell.length_c   1.000
_cell.angle_alpha   90.00
_cell.angle_beta   90.00
_cell.angle_gamma   90.00
#
_symmetry.space_group_name_H-M   'P 1'
#
loop_
_entity.id
_entity.type
_entity.pdbx_description
1 polymer ?
#
loop_
_entity_poly.entity_id
_entity_poly.type
_entity_poly.pdbx_seq_one_letter_code
_entity_poly.pdbx_strand_id
1 'polypeptide(L)'
;AIVGRWTRHQSFGQQFEAEFLERLMPETTSEILAFLSSRAVKGIGPKMAEKIVSRFGEKSLNVLEQDPMQLTQIPGISEKKAQEMSESFQKQSGIRRLIEFLTIYHLPAQLAVRLYRAYGELAQEALRDDPYLLTDSYYRADFSQVDAFAIALGVSADDERRVEAGILFELSYNLGAGHTFIPQDKLRTATCALLDLDGEMIDAGMLRLQEQGRMELSQIAGLTACYLPEFYEAETYVCRRILSMADGEYPEPGRIDDLVAEIENRQGIDYAPEQRSAIRAAASRQLLIVTGGP
;
A
#
# COMPACT_ATOMS: atom_id res chain seq x y z
N ALA A 1 4.56 -21.80 -18.48
CA ALA A 1 5.87 -22.14 -17.92
C ALA A 1 5.84 -21.99 -16.40
N ILE A 2 6.65 -22.75 -15.66
CA ILE A 2 6.80 -22.65 -14.22
C ILE A 2 8.29 -22.41 -13.96
N VAL A 3 8.62 -21.32 -13.30
CA VAL A 3 9.97 -21.01 -12.86
C VAL A 3 10.01 -21.12 -11.33
N GLY A 4 11.02 -21.76 -10.79
CA GLY A 4 11.17 -21.97 -9.36
C GLY A 4 12.36 -22.86 -9.08
N ARG A 5 12.51 -23.27 -7.82
CA ARG A 5 13.61 -24.10 -7.36
C ARG A 5 13.11 -25.37 -6.66
N TRP A 6 13.89 -26.43 -6.77
CA TRP A 6 13.64 -27.64 -5.98
C TRP A 6 14.14 -27.44 -4.55
N THR A 7 13.23 -27.60 -3.58
CA THR A 7 13.53 -27.53 -2.15
C THR A 7 13.22 -28.87 -1.49
N ARG A 8 13.84 -29.13 -0.35
CA ARG A 8 13.59 -30.34 0.43
C ARG A 8 12.86 -29.98 1.72
N HIS A 9 11.57 -30.34 1.78
CA HIS A 9 10.79 -30.18 3.01
C HIS A 9 11.07 -31.33 3.98
N GLN A 10 11.20 -31.01 5.28
CA GLN A 10 11.57 -32.02 6.29
C GLN A 10 10.59 -33.19 6.39
N SER A 11 9.29 -32.94 6.19
CA SER A 11 8.23 -33.96 6.34
C SER A 11 7.69 -34.49 5.01
N PHE A 12 7.81 -33.76 3.89
CA PHE A 12 7.18 -34.09 2.61
C PHE A 12 8.19 -34.40 1.48
N GLY A 13 9.49 -34.43 1.79
CA GLY A 13 10.51 -34.75 0.81
C GLY A 13 10.82 -33.63 -0.17
N GLN A 14 11.15 -33.96 -1.42
CA GLN A 14 11.53 -33.01 -2.44
C GLN A 14 10.29 -32.33 -3.03
N GLN A 15 10.24 -30.98 -2.97
CA GLN A 15 9.15 -30.15 -3.45
C GLN A 15 9.68 -29.09 -4.40
N PHE A 16 8.88 -28.74 -5.40
CA PHE A 16 9.18 -27.62 -6.29
C PHE A 16 8.50 -26.36 -5.76
N GLU A 17 9.30 -25.42 -5.28
CA GLU A 17 8.84 -24.09 -4.85
C GLU A 17 8.75 -23.21 -6.08
N ALA A 18 7.51 -23.00 -6.55
CA ALA A 18 7.27 -22.15 -7.72
C ALA A 18 7.39 -20.68 -7.33
N GLU A 19 8.36 -19.99 -7.89
CA GLU A 19 8.56 -18.55 -7.77
C GLU A 19 7.68 -17.80 -8.77
N PHE A 20 7.48 -18.40 -9.95
CA PHE A 20 6.68 -17.83 -11.02
C PHE A 20 5.94 -18.92 -11.80
N LEU A 21 4.67 -18.68 -12.09
CA LEU A 21 3.84 -19.55 -12.93
C LEU A 21 3.30 -18.74 -14.11
N GLU A 22 3.88 -18.92 -15.27
CA GLU A 22 3.41 -18.35 -16.51
C GLU A 22 2.35 -19.27 -17.15
N ARG A 23 1.14 -18.78 -17.30
CA ARG A 23 0.15 -19.40 -18.17
C ARG A 23 0.26 -18.76 -19.55
N LEU A 24 0.91 -19.41 -20.48
CA LEU A 24 0.90 -18.97 -21.87
C LEU A 24 -0.53 -18.92 -22.39
N MET A 25 -0.86 -17.95 -23.27
CA MET A 25 -2.14 -17.95 -23.95
C MET A 25 -2.23 -19.17 -24.85
N PRO A 26 -3.33 -19.89 -24.79
CA PRO A 26 -3.54 -21.02 -25.67
C PRO A 26 -3.62 -20.52 -27.12
N GLU A 27 -2.83 -21.12 -28.00
CA GLU A 27 -2.77 -20.79 -29.42
C GLU A 27 -3.52 -21.82 -30.26
N THR A 28 -3.46 -23.09 -29.84
CA THR A 28 -4.12 -24.16 -30.56
C THR A 28 -5.58 -24.32 -30.12
N THR A 29 -6.44 -24.79 -31.02
CA THR A 29 -7.88 -25.07 -30.78
C THR A 29 -8.08 -25.94 -29.53
N SER A 30 -7.23 -26.96 -29.32
CA SER A 30 -7.32 -27.86 -28.16
C SER A 30 -6.98 -27.19 -26.86
N GLU A 31 -5.97 -26.33 -26.84
CA GLU A 31 -5.57 -25.55 -25.67
C GLU A 31 -6.61 -24.48 -25.31
N ILE A 32 -7.16 -23.80 -26.33
CA ILE A 32 -8.25 -22.84 -26.18
C ILE A 32 -9.47 -23.52 -25.55
N LEU A 33 -9.84 -24.72 -26.06
CA LEU A 33 -10.93 -25.49 -25.49
C LEU A 33 -10.68 -25.87 -24.03
N ALA A 34 -9.47 -26.34 -23.70
CA ALA A 34 -9.10 -26.70 -22.35
C ALA A 34 -9.14 -25.47 -21.41
N PHE A 35 -8.62 -24.33 -21.88
CA PHE A 35 -8.65 -23.07 -21.14
C PHE A 35 -10.07 -22.59 -20.84
N LEU A 36 -10.92 -22.49 -21.86
CA LEU A 36 -12.32 -22.05 -21.71
C LEU A 36 -13.14 -23.02 -20.86
N SER A 37 -12.87 -24.34 -21.00
CA SER A 37 -13.55 -25.39 -20.23
C SER A 37 -13.18 -25.39 -18.74
N SER A 38 -12.04 -24.82 -18.36
CA SER A 38 -11.57 -24.72 -16.97
C SER A 38 -12.39 -23.74 -16.10
N ARG A 39 -13.42 -23.12 -16.68
CA ARG A 39 -14.22 -22.04 -16.04
C ARG A 39 -13.40 -20.80 -15.68
N ALA A 40 -12.27 -20.61 -16.32
CA ALA A 40 -11.44 -19.41 -16.14
C ALA A 40 -12.23 -18.14 -16.48
N VAL A 41 -13.12 -18.20 -17.48
CA VAL A 41 -13.98 -17.09 -17.89
C VAL A 41 -15.38 -17.28 -17.31
N LYS A 42 -15.88 -16.29 -16.58
CA LYS A 42 -17.21 -16.32 -15.99
C LYS A 42 -18.28 -16.47 -17.09
N GLY A 43 -19.19 -17.41 -16.91
CA GLY A 43 -20.26 -17.70 -17.89
C GLY A 43 -19.89 -18.73 -18.97
N ILE A 44 -18.61 -19.16 -19.03
CA ILE A 44 -18.15 -20.19 -19.96
C ILE A 44 -17.85 -21.48 -19.18
N GLY A 45 -18.67 -22.51 -19.38
CA GLY A 45 -18.41 -23.87 -18.89
C GLY A 45 -18.06 -24.79 -20.07
N PRO A 46 -17.73 -26.07 -19.81
CA PRO A 46 -17.26 -27.00 -20.85
C PRO A 46 -18.15 -27.03 -22.09
N LYS A 47 -19.48 -27.19 -21.94
CA LYS A 47 -20.43 -27.22 -23.08
C LYS A 47 -20.46 -25.91 -23.87
N MET A 48 -20.27 -24.77 -23.22
CA MET A 48 -20.25 -23.48 -23.90
C MET A 48 -18.90 -23.27 -24.59
N ALA A 49 -17.80 -23.68 -23.96
CA ALA A 49 -16.45 -23.67 -24.54
C ALA A 49 -16.42 -24.48 -25.86
N GLU A 50 -17.01 -25.70 -25.87
CA GLU A 50 -17.13 -26.53 -27.09
C GLU A 50 -17.85 -25.77 -28.20
N LYS A 51 -18.98 -25.13 -27.92
CA LYS A 51 -19.73 -24.36 -28.90
C LYS A 51 -18.96 -23.19 -29.47
N ILE A 52 -18.26 -22.44 -28.59
CA ILE A 52 -17.45 -21.28 -29.00
C ILE A 52 -16.30 -21.74 -29.88
N VAL A 53 -15.52 -22.73 -29.42
CA VAL A 53 -14.37 -23.23 -30.16
C VAL A 53 -14.77 -23.94 -31.47
N SER A 54 -15.86 -24.69 -31.51
CA SER A 54 -16.37 -25.28 -32.72
C SER A 54 -16.80 -24.25 -33.78
N ARG A 55 -17.24 -23.05 -33.33
CA ARG A 55 -17.69 -21.98 -34.25
C ARG A 55 -16.53 -21.11 -34.72
N PHE A 56 -15.59 -20.77 -33.83
CA PHE A 56 -14.55 -19.75 -34.07
C PHE A 56 -13.13 -20.32 -34.15
N GLY A 57 -12.92 -21.58 -33.74
CA GLY A 57 -11.57 -22.21 -33.74
C GLY A 57 -10.54 -21.42 -32.95
N GLU A 58 -9.38 -21.19 -33.56
CA GLU A 58 -8.28 -20.42 -32.99
C GLU A 58 -8.63 -18.94 -32.76
N LYS A 59 -9.65 -18.42 -33.45
CA LYS A 59 -10.13 -17.04 -33.27
C LYS A 59 -11.02 -16.85 -32.05
N SER A 60 -11.34 -17.90 -31.29
CA SER A 60 -12.28 -17.84 -30.16
C SER A 60 -11.91 -16.82 -29.11
N LEU A 61 -10.64 -16.71 -28.76
CA LEU A 61 -10.16 -15.72 -27.77
C LEU A 61 -10.19 -14.29 -28.32
N ASN A 62 -9.87 -14.12 -29.59
CA ASN A 62 -9.93 -12.82 -30.25
C ASN A 62 -11.39 -12.31 -30.33
N VAL A 63 -12.34 -13.19 -30.65
CA VAL A 63 -13.77 -12.86 -30.63
C VAL A 63 -14.25 -12.47 -29.25
N LEU A 64 -13.83 -13.19 -28.20
CA LEU A 64 -14.12 -12.83 -26.80
C LEU A 64 -13.54 -11.46 -26.40
N GLU A 65 -12.36 -11.12 -26.90
CA GLU A 65 -11.66 -9.88 -26.53
C GLU A 65 -12.14 -8.68 -27.34
N GLN A 66 -12.27 -8.81 -28.66
CA GLN A 66 -12.44 -7.68 -29.57
C GLN A 66 -13.86 -7.50 -30.13
N ASP A 67 -14.60 -8.60 -30.32
CA ASP A 67 -15.94 -8.55 -30.94
C ASP A 67 -16.90 -9.57 -30.31
N PRO A 68 -17.29 -9.33 -29.04
CA PRO A 68 -18.16 -10.25 -28.30
C PRO A 68 -19.54 -10.41 -28.94
N MET A 69 -19.97 -9.47 -29.77
CA MET A 69 -21.29 -9.59 -30.45
C MET A 69 -21.36 -10.77 -31.40
N GLN A 70 -20.24 -11.24 -31.96
CA GLN A 70 -20.25 -12.47 -32.76
C GLN A 70 -20.67 -13.72 -31.96
N LEU A 71 -20.46 -13.71 -30.62
CA LEU A 71 -20.89 -14.83 -29.76
C LEU A 71 -22.40 -15.03 -29.77
N THR A 72 -23.20 -14.02 -30.13
CA THR A 72 -24.65 -14.12 -30.21
C THR A 72 -25.12 -15.05 -31.34
N GLN A 73 -24.25 -15.38 -32.29
CA GLN A 73 -24.49 -16.39 -33.32
C GLN A 73 -24.60 -17.81 -32.74
N ILE A 74 -24.17 -18.00 -31.46
CA ILE A 74 -24.24 -19.29 -30.78
C ILE A 74 -25.56 -19.38 -30.01
N PRO A 75 -26.41 -20.39 -30.30
CA PRO A 75 -27.66 -20.56 -29.57
C PRO A 75 -27.46 -20.66 -28.05
N GLY A 76 -28.16 -19.76 -27.32
CA GLY A 76 -28.10 -19.68 -25.87
C GLY A 76 -27.16 -18.58 -25.31
N ILE A 77 -26.53 -17.78 -26.18
CA ILE A 77 -25.79 -16.58 -25.81
C ILE A 77 -26.59 -15.35 -26.24
N SER A 78 -27.07 -14.58 -25.27
CA SER A 78 -27.68 -13.26 -25.50
C SER A 78 -26.57 -12.20 -25.55
N GLU A 79 -26.88 -11.02 -26.10
CA GLU A 79 -25.95 -9.87 -26.10
C GLU A 79 -25.37 -9.58 -24.70
N LYS A 80 -26.23 -9.58 -23.68
CA LYS A 80 -25.80 -9.36 -22.27
C LYS A 80 -24.80 -10.42 -21.81
N LYS A 81 -25.04 -11.70 -22.12
CA LYS A 81 -24.11 -12.78 -21.78
C LYS A 81 -22.80 -12.66 -22.56
N ALA A 82 -22.86 -12.31 -23.82
CA ALA A 82 -21.68 -12.11 -24.65
C ALA A 82 -20.79 -11.00 -24.04
N GLN A 83 -21.40 -9.90 -23.61
CA GLN A 83 -20.70 -8.79 -22.96
C GLN A 83 -20.10 -9.22 -21.61
N GLU A 84 -20.84 -9.90 -20.74
CA GLU A 84 -20.35 -10.40 -19.45
C GLU A 84 -19.18 -11.38 -19.61
N MET A 85 -19.21 -12.25 -20.62
CA MET A 85 -18.11 -13.17 -20.94
C MET A 85 -16.86 -12.41 -21.41
N SER A 86 -17.04 -11.42 -22.29
CA SER A 86 -15.97 -10.57 -22.77
C SER A 86 -15.30 -9.79 -21.63
N GLU A 87 -16.06 -9.10 -20.82
CA GLU A 87 -15.55 -8.34 -19.67
C GLU A 87 -14.75 -9.23 -18.70
N SER A 88 -15.26 -10.44 -18.43
CA SER A 88 -14.56 -11.41 -17.60
C SER A 88 -13.25 -11.87 -18.22
N PHE A 89 -13.22 -12.08 -19.53
CA PHE A 89 -12.03 -12.49 -20.26
C PHE A 89 -11.01 -11.35 -20.36
N GLN A 90 -11.44 -10.15 -20.74
CA GLN A 90 -10.59 -8.95 -20.83
C GLN A 90 -9.91 -8.65 -19.50
N LYS A 91 -10.65 -8.72 -18.39
CA LYS A 91 -10.08 -8.53 -17.04
C LYS A 91 -8.95 -9.51 -16.75
N GLN A 92 -9.09 -10.79 -17.11
CA GLN A 92 -8.05 -11.78 -16.89
C GLN A 92 -6.84 -11.57 -17.81
N SER A 93 -7.11 -11.28 -19.07
CA SER A 93 -6.10 -10.97 -20.09
C SER A 93 -5.31 -9.71 -19.70
N GLY A 94 -5.98 -8.65 -19.26
CA GLY A 94 -5.36 -7.40 -18.82
C GLY A 94 -4.48 -7.57 -17.59
N ILE A 95 -4.97 -8.26 -16.55
CA ILE A 95 -4.15 -8.54 -15.36
C ILE A 95 -2.91 -9.36 -15.74
N ARG A 96 -3.03 -10.32 -16.66
CA ARG A 96 -1.90 -11.13 -17.09
C ARG A 96 -0.87 -10.31 -17.86
N ARG A 97 -1.30 -9.47 -18.81
CA ARG A 97 -0.39 -8.55 -19.51
C ARG A 97 0.37 -7.64 -18.54
N LEU A 98 -0.31 -7.22 -17.47
CA LEU A 98 0.34 -6.45 -16.39
C LEU A 98 1.36 -7.28 -15.61
N ILE A 99 1.06 -8.53 -15.27
CA ILE A 99 2.01 -9.42 -14.60
C ILE A 99 3.27 -9.61 -15.47
N GLU A 100 3.10 -9.89 -16.76
CA GLU A 100 4.20 -10.03 -17.71
C GLU A 100 5.04 -8.74 -17.77
N PHE A 101 4.37 -7.59 -17.90
CA PHE A 101 5.03 -6.29 -17.90
C PHE A 101 5.82 -6.03 -16.61
N LEU A 102 5.21 -6.20 -15.44
CA LEU A 102 5.88 -6.01 -14.15
C LEU A 102 7.07 -6.95 -13.96
N THR A 103 6.94 -8.21 -14.42
CA THR A 103 7.99 -9.23 -14.29
C THR A 103 9.21 -8.89 -15.13
N ILE A 104 9.05 -8.33 -16.33
CA ILE A 104 10.15 -7.87 -17.18
C ILE A 104 11.03 -6.85 -16.45
N TYR A 105 10.42 -6.02 -15.62
CA TYR A 105 11.10 -4.98 -14.83
C TYR A 105 11.38 -5.40 -13.38
N HIS A 106 11.26 -6.68 -13.05
CA HIS A 106 11.52 -7.24 -11.72
C HIS A 106 10.63 -6.66 -10.60
N LEU A 107 9.46 -6.13 -10.97
CA LEU A 107 8.47 -5.66 -10.02
C LEU A 107 7.57 -6.80 -9.53
N PRO A 108 7.06 -6.73 -8.27
CA PRO A 108 6.20 -7.76 -7.72
C PRO A 108 4.90 -7.96 -8.52
N ALA A 109 4.65 -9.18 -8.99
CA ALA A 109 3.45 -9.53 -9.77
C ALA A 109 2.13 -9.24 -9.03
N GLN A 110 2.16 -9.22 -7.69
CA GLN A 110 1.00 -8.91 -6.86
C GLN A 110 0.44 -7.48 -7.08
N LEU A 111 1.27 -6.58 -7.58
CA LEU A 111 0.87 -5.21 -7.93
C LEU A 111 -0.15 -5.19 -9.08
N ALA A 112 -0.10 -6.17 -10.00
CA ALA A 112 -0.97 -6.21 -11.17
C ALA A 112 -2.46 -6.13 -10.84
N VAL A 113 -2.91 -6.82 -9.78
CA VAL A 113 -4.32 -6.82 -9.38
C VAL A 113 -4.76 -5.44 -8.88
N ARG A 114 -3.90 -4.76 -8.11
CA ARG A 114 -4.19 -3.41 -7.59
C ARG A 114 -4.18 -2.39 -8.70
N LEU A 115 -3.19 -2.45 -9.59
CA LEU A 115 -3.07 -1.59 -10.76
C LEU A 115 -4.24 -1.75 -11.72
N TYR A 116 -4.60 -2.99 -12.05
CA TYR A 116 -5.74 -3.23 -12.92
C TYR A 116 -7.07 -2.77 -12.31
N ARG A 117 -7.21 -2.86 -10.98
CA ARG A 117 -8.39 -2.33 -10.29
C ARG A 117 -8.49 -0.82 -10.37
N ALA A 118 -7.36 -0.12 -10.31
CA ALA A 118 -7.30 1.34 -10.34
C ALA A 118 -7.42 1.90 -11.77
N TYR A 119 -6.72 1.30 -12.73
CA TYR A 119 -6.53 1.86 -14.08
C TYR A 119 -7.09 0.99 -15.21
N GLY A 120 -7.55 -0.25 -14.92
CA GLY A 120 -8.03 -1.17 -15.95
C GLY A 120 -6.99 -1.46 -17.03
N GLU A 121 -7.39 -1.36 -18.29
CA GLU A 121 -6.53 -1.57 -19.46
C GLU A 121 -5.45 -0.48 -19.60
N LEU A 122 -5.66 0.69 -19.02
CA LEU A 122 -4.70 1.81 -19.08
C LEU A 122 -3.56 1.69 -18.05
N ALA A 123 -3.53 0.63 -17.25
CA ALA A 123 -2.55 0.49 -16.17
C ALA A 123 -1.09 0.50 -16.63
N GLN A 124 -0.78 -0.07 -17.80
CA GLN A 124 0.58 -0.01 -18.36
C GLN A 124 0.95 1.40 -18.84
N GLU A 125 0.00 2.12 -19.41
CA GLU A 125 0.18 3.50 -19.85
C GLU A 125 0.40 4.41 -18.63
N ALA A 126 -0.44 4.30 -17.61
CA ALA A 126 -0.28 5.03 -16.36
C ALA A 126 1.10 4.81 -15.71
N LEU A 127 1.61 3.56 -15.73
CA LEU A 127 2.96 3.24 -15.22
C LEU A 127 4.09 3.81 -16.09
N ARG A 128 3.88 3.96 -17.40
CA ARG A 128 4.85 4.61 -18.29
C ARG A 128 4.86 6.12 -18.12
N ASP A 129 3.68 6.69 -17.88
CA ASP A 129 3.52 8.13 -17.65
C ASP A 129 4.09 8.54 -16.29
N ASP A 130 3.77 7.79 -15.24
CA ASP A 130 4.29 8.02 -13.90
C ASP A 130 4.63 6.69 -13.18
N PRO A 131 5.88 6.21 -13.25
CA PRO A 131 6.31 5.02 -12.53
C PRO A 131 6.24 5.16 -11.01
N TYR A 132 6.43 6.38 -10.50
CA TYR A 132 6.49 6.65 -9.06
C TYR A 132 5.14 6.57 -8.36
N LEU A 133 4.02 6.45 -9.10
CA LEU A 133 2.73 6.11 -8.50
C LEU A 133 2.79 4.82 -7.65
N LEU A 134 3.73 3.92 -7.95
CA LEU A 134 3.92 2.68 -7.18
C LEU A 134 4.50 2.90 -5.78
N THR A 135 5.08 4.08 -5.51
CA THR A 135 5.59 4.43 -4.17
C THR A 135 4.46 4.85 -3.21
N ASP A 136 3.25 5.08 -3.72
CA ASP A 136 2.09 5.37 -2.90
C ASP A 136 1.82 4.25 -1.88
N SER A 137 1.34 4.64 -0.70
CA SER A 137 1.02 3.75 0.42
C SER A 137 0.05 2.62 0.06
N TYR A 138 -0.78 2.81 -0.96
CA TYR A 138 -1.70 1.79 -1.48
C TYR A 138 -0.97 0.63 -2.16
N TYR A 139 0.10 0.92 -2.93
CA TYR A 139 0.87 -0.10 -3.65
C TYR A 139 1.95 -0.72 -2.78
N ARG A 140 2.61 0.08 -1.94
CA ARG A 140 3.70 -0.33 -1.04
C ARG A 140 4.85 -1.03 -1.77
N ALA A 141 5.17 -0.55 -2.95
CA ALA A 141 6.34 -1.03 -3.66
C ALA A 141 7.62 -0.43 -3.04
N ASP A 142 8.70 -1.18 -3.09
CA ASP A 142 10.00 -0.70 -2.63
C ASP A 142 10.53 0.40 -3.55
N PHE A 143 10.99 1.51 -2.97
CA PHE A 143 11.45 2.67 -3.74
C PHE A 143 12.59 2.31 -4.69
N SER A 144 13.55 1.50 -4.24
CA SER A 144 14.72 1.16 -5.08
C SER A 144 14.32 0.36 -6.32
N GLN A 145 13.32 -0.52 -6.20
CA GLN A 145 12.76 -1.27 -7.33
C GLN A 145 12.01 -0.36 -8.29
N VAL A 146 11.21 0.57 -7.74
CA VAL A 146 10.46 1.54 -8.56
C VAL A 146 11.39 2.51 -9.26
N ASP A 147 12.45 3.00 -8.61
CA ASP A 147 13.43 3.89 -9.20
C ASP A 147 14.21 3.21 -10.34
N ALA A 148 14.67 1.97 -10.13
CA ALA A 148 15.29 1.17 -11.18
C ALA A 148 14.34 0.94 -12.38
N PHE A 149 13.06 0.70 -12.13
CA PHE A 149 12.03 0.58 -13.16
C PHE A 149 11.83 1.89 -13.91
N ALA A 150 11.72 3.03 -13.22
CA ALA A 150 11.57 4.35 -13.82
C ALA A 150 12.74 4.71 -14.74
N ILE A 151 13.97 4.49 -14.29
CA ILE A 151 15.18 4.68 -15.09
C ILE A 151 15.19 3.75 -16.32
N ALA A 152 14.78 2.49 -16.18
CA ALA A 152 14.66 1.57 -17.31
C ALA A 152 13.60 1.98 -18.34
N LEU A 153 12.58 2.74 -17.94
CA LEU A 153 11.60 3.37 -18.83
C LEU A 153 12.11 4.67 -19.48
N GLY A 154 13.28 5.16 -19.08
CA GLY A 154 13.91 6.37 -19.64
C GLY A 154 13.60 7.65 -18.86
N VAL A 155 13.12 7.54 -17.61
CA VAL A 155 12.98 8.70 -16.72
C VAL A 155 14.38 9.24 -16.42
N SER A 156 14.57 10.55 -16.54
CA SER A 156 15.87 11.18 -16.28
C SER A 156 16.21 11.19 -14.79
N ALA A 157 17.51 11.21 -14.48
CA ALA A 157 17.98 11.18 -13.10
C ALA A 157 17.49 12.38 -12.27
N ASP A 158 17.28 13.52 -12.93
CA ASP A 158 16.84 14.80 -12.38
C ASP A 158 15.33 15.05 -12.53
N ASP A 159 14.54 14.04 -12.94
CA ASP A 159 13.08 14.16 -13.08
C ASP A 159 12.44 14.59 -11.75
N GLU A 160 11.57 15.59 -11.83
CA GLU A 160 10.90 16.15 -10.64
C GLU A 160 10.12 15.09 -9.83
N ARG A 161 9.47 14.14 -10.51
CA ARG A 161 8.73 13.05 -9.88
C ARG A 161 9.65 12.11 -9.12
N ARG A 162 10.87 11.86 -9.65
CA ARG A 162 11.91 11.08 -8.97
C ARG A 162 12.35 11.76 -7.69
N VAL A 163 12.60 13.06 -7.75
CA VAL A 163 13.00 13.86 -6.58
C VAL A 163 11.92 13.84 -5.51
N GLU A 164 10.67 14.12 -5.90
CA GLU A 164 9.53 14.11 -4.97
C GLU A 164 9.31 12.73 -4.33
N ALA A 165 9.36 11.66 -5.12
CA ALA A 165 9.23 10.30 -4.61
C ALA A 165 10.37 9.92 -3.63
N GLY A 166 11.60 10.34 -3.90
CA GLY A 166 12.75 10.13 -3.02
C GLY A 166 12.62 10.87 -1.68
N ILE A 167 12.15 12.12 -1.70
CA ILE A 167 11.89 12.89 -0.48
C ILE A 167 10.81 12.20 0.38
N LEU A 168 9.70 11.79 -0.24
CA LEU A 168 8.61 11.10 0.46
C LEU A 168 9.02 9.72 0.97
N PHE A 169 9.89 9.02 0.24
CA PHE A 169 10.47 7.77 0.70
C PHE A 169 11.28 7.96 1.97
N GLU A 170 12.19 8.95 2.02
CA GLU A 170 12.99 9.24 3.20
C GLU A 170 12.12 9.59 4.42
N LEU A 171 11.07 10.41 4.23
CA LEU A 171 10.10 10.70 5.28
C LEU A 171 9.41 9.43 5.78
N SER A 172 8.93 8.58 4.86
CA SER A 172 8.22 7.34 5.20
C SER A 172 9.13 6.30 5.87
N TYR A 173 10.38 6.19 5.43
CA TYR A 173 11.37 5.27 5.99
C TYR A 173 11.65 5.56 7.47
N ASN A 174 11.79 6.84 7.80
CA ASN A 174 12.06 7.28 9.18
C ASN A 174 10.87 7.08 10.13
N LEU A 175 9.63 7.00 9.62
CA LEU A 175 8.48 6.61 10.45
C LEU A 175 8.65 5.19 11.01
N GLY A 176 9.22 4.26 10.24
CA GLY A 176 9.54 2.91 10.68
C GLY A 176 10.52 2.86 11.86
N ALA A 177 11.36 3.90 12.01
CA ALA A 177 12.27 4.07 13.14
C ALA A 177 11.64 4.82 14.34
N GLY A 178 10.36 5.17 14.27
CA GLY A 178 9.62 5.85 15.34
C GLY A 178 9.73 7.39 15.31
N HIS A 179 10.20 7.97 14.22
CA HIS A 179 10.30 9.41 14.02
C HIS A 179 9.10 9.93 13.22
N THR A 180 8.36 10.88 13.75
CA THR A 180 7.21 11.50 13.07
C THR A 180 7.62 12.60 12.10
N PHE A 181 8.83 13.14 12.21
CA PHE A 181 9.41 14.14 11.32
C PHE A 181 10.91 13.94 11.12
N ILE A 182 11.45 14.61 10.13
CA ILE A 182 12.90 14.73 9.90
C ILE A 182 13.27 16.22 9.84
N PRO A 183 14.37 16.66 10.49
CA PRO A 183 14.92 17.99 10.26
C PRO A 183 15.27 18.21 8.78
N GLN A 184 14.93 19.38 8.25
CA GLN A 184 15.06 19.70 6.82
C GLN A 184 16.48 19.47 6.27
N ASP A 185 17.51 19.87 7.02
CA ASP A 185 18.91 19.66 6.64
C ASP A 185 19.28 18.18 6.54
N LYS A 186 18.75 17.35 7.45
CA LYS A 186 18.95 15.90 7.41
C LYS A 186 18.19 15.25 6.26
N LEU A 187 16.94 15.64 6.05
CA LEU A 187 16.13 15.15 4.91
C LEU A 187 16.82 15.46 3.60
N ARG A 188 17.27 16.71 3.42
CA ARG A 188 18.04 17.14 2.26
C ARG A 188 19.28 16.28 2.03
N THR A 189 20.09 16.09 3.07
CA THR A 189 21.32 15.31 2.98
C THR A 189 21.04 13.84 2.64
N ALA A 190 20.05 13.22 3.28
CA ALA A 190 19.67 11.83 3.03
C ALA A 190 19.17 11.65 1.60
N THR A 191 18.30 12.55 1.12
CA THR A 191 17.75 12.48 -0.25
C THR A 191 18.83 12.74 -1.31
N CYS A 192 19.76 13.69 -1.08
CA CYS A 192 20.92 13.87 -1.96
C CYS A 192 21.73 12.57 -2.10
N ALA A 193 21.99 11.90 -0.99
CA ALA A 193 22.73 10.63 -0.99
C ALA A 193 21.95 9.48 -1.64
N LEU A 194 20.63 9.43 -1.43
CA LEU A 194 19.74 8.41 -2.03
C LEU A 194 19.69 8.52 -3.56
N LEU A 195 19.55 9.74 -4.09
CA LEU A 195 19.30 9.98 -5.51
C LEU A 195 20.55 10.33 -6.32
N ASP A 196 21.69 10.57 -5.64
CA ASP A 196 22.92 11.10 -6.21
C ASP A 196 22.68 12.43 -6.97
N LEU A 197 22.01 13.37 -6.29
CA LEU A 197 21.63 14.69 -6.83
C LEU A 197 22.10 15.82 -5.93
N ASP A 198 22.20 17.01 -6.53
CA ASP A 198 22.55 18.25 -5.83
C ASP A 198 21.41 18.73 -4.92
N GLY A 199 21.80 19.41 -3.83
CA GLY A 199 20.86 19.88 -2.84
C GLY A 199 19.85 20.91 -3.34
N GLU A 200 20.18 21.70 -4.38
CA GLU A 200 19.27 22.68 -4.97
C GLU A 200 18.03 22.00 -5.59
N MET A 201 18.21 20.84 -6.21
CA MET A 201 17.12 20.04 -6.75
C MET A 201 16.21 19.49 -5.66
N ILE A 202 16.82 19.05 -4.54
CA ILE A 202 16.05 18.56 -3.40
C ILE A 202 15.27 19.70 -2.74
N ASP A 203 15.88 20.87 -2.56
CA ASP A 203 15.21 22.05 -2.01
C ASP A 203 14.00 22.47 -2.89
N ALA A 204 14.14 22.45 -4.21
CA ALA A 204 13.05 22.71 -5.15
C ALA A 204 11.94 21.63 -5.04
N GLY A 205 12.31 20.36 -4.89
CA GLY A 205 11.36 19.27 -4.70
C GLY A 205 10.59 19.39 -3.39
N MET A 206 11.26 19.77 -2.28
CA MET A 206 10.60 20.02 -1.00
C MET A 206 9.57 21.16 -1.11
N LEU A 207 9.92 22.24 -1.79
CA LEU A 207 9.01 23.36 -2.02
C LEU A 207 7.77 22.93 -2.80
N ARG A 208 7.94 22.18 -3.88
CA ARG A 208 6.81 21.64 -4.66
C ARG A 208 5.90 20.72 -3.82
N LEU A 209 6.50 19.82 -3.04
CA LEU A 209 5.72 18.94 -2.15
C LEU A 209 4.93 19.71 -1.10
N GLN A 210 5.50 20.82 -0.58
CA GLN A 210 4.80 21.70 0.34
C GLN A 210 3.64 22.42 -0.37
N GLU A 211 3.85 22.97 -1.56
CA GLU A 211 2.81 23.62 -2.36
C GLU A 211 1.67 22.67 -2.74
N GLN A 212 2.00 21.40 -2.99
CA GLN A 212 1.02 20.33 -3.27
C GLN A 212 0.30 19.82 -2.01
N GLY A 213 0.70 20.26 -0.79
CA GLY A 213 0.18 19.75 0.47
C GLY A 213 0.56 18.29 0.76
N ARG A 214 1.65 17.80 0.15
CA ARG A 214 2.18 16.44 0.36
C ARG A 214 3.30 16.38 1.39
N MET A 215 3.77 17.52 1.84
CA MET A 215 4.74 17.69 2.93
C MET A 215 4.38 18.92 3.75
N GLU A 216 4.47 18.83 5.09
CA GLU A 216 4.26 19.93 6.01
C GLU A 216 5.57 20.35 6.67
N LEU A 217 5.75 21.66 6.83
CA LEU A 217 6.88 22.24 7.54
C LEU A 217 6.43 22.88 8.85
N SER A 218 7.14 22.61 9.93
CA SER A 218 6.88 23.22 11.24
C SER A 218 8.17 23.63 11.93
N GLN A 219 8.14 24.72 12.71
CA GLN A 219 9.28 25.13 13.51
C GLN A 219 9.21 24.50 14.91
N ILE A 220 10.18 23.67 15.25
CA ILE A 220 10.26 22.97 16.53
C ILE A 220 11.62 23.19 17.14
N ALA A 221 11.67 23.86 18.30
CA ALA A 221 12.90 24.11 19.04
C ALA A 221 14.06 24.68 18.19
N GLY A 222 13.74 25.58 17.24
CA GLY A 222 14.72 26.21 16.34
C GLY A 222 15.12 25.37 15.12
N LEU A 223 14.47 24.22 14.89
CA LEU A 223 14.66 23.36 13.71
C LEU A 223 13.44 23.46 12.80
N THR A 224 13.66 23.43 11.49
CA THR A 224 12.58 23.20 10.51
C THR A 224 12.34 21.70 10.39
N ALA A 225 11.19 21.24 10.88
CA ALA A 225 10.76 19.86 10.86
C ALA A 225 9.90 19.59 9.61
N CYS A 226 10.25 18.55 8.84
CA CYS A 226 9.51 18.09 7.67
C CYS A 226 8.68 16.87 8.04
N TYR A 227 7.38 16.92 7.74
CA TYR A 227 6.40 15.89 8.06
C TYR A 227 5.69 15.38 6.82
N LEU A 228 5.23 14.13 6.87
CA LEU A 228 4.06 13.75 6.09
C LEU A 228 2.80 14.36 6.74
N PRO A 229 1.83 14.88 5.96
CA PRO A 229 0.70 15.65 6.48
C PRO A 229 -0.10 14.92 7.56
N GLU A 230 -0.36 13.62 7.37
CA GLU A 230 -1.10 12.81 8.33
C GLU A 230 -0.45 12.73 9.71
N PHE A 231 0.89 12.74 9.79
CA PHE A 231 1.61 12.71 11.06
C PHE A 231 1.64 14.09 11.72
N TYR A 232 1.76 15.15 10.94
CA TYR A 232 1.61 16.51 11.45
C TYR A 232 0.23 16.76 12.04
N GLU A 233 -0.83 16.36 11.34
CA GLU A 233 -2.20 16.45 11.82
C GLU A 233 -2.42 15.62 13.08
N ALA A 234 -1.90 14.38 13.13
CA ALA A 234 -2.00 13.50 14.28
C ALA A 234 -1.30 14.10 15.51
N GLU A 235 -0.05 14.58 15.39
CA GLU A 235 0.67 15.21 16.48
C GLU A 235 -0.04 16.49 16.96
N THR A 236 -0.49 17.32 16.03
CA THR A 236 -1.23 18.55 16.35
C THR A 236 -2.52 18.25 17.09
N TYR A 237 -3.26 17.22 16.63
CA TYR A 237 -4.48 16.77 17.31
C TYR A 237 -4.18 16.29 18.74
N VAL A 238 -3.18 15.42 18.90
CA VAL A 238 -2.78 14.88 20.21
C VAL A 238 -2.34 16.02 21.15
N CYS A 239 -1.51 16.95 20.65
CA CYS A 239 -1.07 18.10 21.42
C CYS A 239 -2.24 18.95 21.93
N ARG A 240 -3.17 19.35 21.04
CA ARG A 240 -4.36 20.11 21.40
C ARG A 240 -5.24 19.36 22.41
N ARG A 241 -5.38 18.04 22.23
CA ARG A 241 -6.17 17.21 23.13
C ARG A 241 -5.54 17.12 24.52
N ILE A 242 -4.23 16.90 24.61
CA ILE A 242 -3.47 16.86 25.88
C ILE A 242 -3.59 18.20 26.59
N LEU A 243 -3.36 19.33 25.89
CA LEU A 243 -3.49 20.68 26.48
C LEU A 243 -4.89 20.92 27.02
N SER A 244 -5.93 20.60 26.24
CA SER A 244 -7.33 20.70 26.68
C SER A 244 -7.64 19.85 27.92
N MET A 245 -7.02 18.69 28.06
CA MET A 245 -7.18 17.83 29.24
C MET A 245 -6.34 18.31 30.42
N ALA A 246 -5.17 18.89 30.17
CA ALA A 246 -4.29 19.40 31.23
C ALA A 246 -4.92 20.60 31.97
N ASP A 247 -5.68 21.43 31.26
CA ASP A 247 -6.39 22.59 31.82
C ASP A 247 -7.69 22.21 32.55
N GLY A 248 -8.17 20.96 32.39
CA GLY A 248 -9.39 20.47 33.01
C GLY A 248 -9.18 20.09 34.47
N GLU A 249 -9.80 20.84 35.39
CA GLU A 249 -9.89 20.48 36.80
C GLU A 249 -11.33 20.09 37.14
N TYR A 250 -11.48 19.05 37.95
CA TYR A 250 -12.75 18.64 38.55
C TYR A 250 -12.67 18.86 40.06
N PRO A 251 -13.81 19.19 40.71
CA PRO A 251 -13.83 19.26 42.16
C PRO A 251 -13.42 17.89 42.74
N GLU A 252 -12.53 17.93 43.74
CA GLU A 252 -12.15 16.72 44.45
C GLU A 252 -13.40 16.05 45.07
N PRO A 253 -13.53 14.72 44.95
CA PRO A 253 -14.58 14.01 45.65
C PRO A 253 -14.41 14.20 47.17
N GLY A 254 -15.44 14.75 47.86
CA GLY A 254 -15.34 15.12 49.28
C GLY A 254 -15.06 13.98 50.27
N ARG A 255 -14.94 12.74 49.77
CA ARG A 255 -14.66 11.56 50.61
C ARG A 255 -13.46 10.73 50.13
N ILE A 256 -12.53 11.34 49.35
CA ILE A 256 -11.44 10.56 48.79
C ILE A 256 -10.48 10.03 49.86
N ASP A 257 -10.22 10.83 50.89
CA ASP A 257 -9.36 10.44 52.01
C ASP A 257 -9.99 9.31 52.85
N ASP A 258 -11.29 9.37 53.10
CA ASP A 258 -12.03 8.31 53.76
C ASP A 258 -11.95 7.00 53.00
N LEU A 259 -12.12 7.05 51.67
CA LEU A 259 -12.05 5.87 50.79
C LEU A 259 -10.64 5.28 50.76
N VAL A 260 -9.61 6.14 50.71
CA VAL A 260 -8.21 5.69 50.78
C VAL A 260 -7.93 4.99 52.09
N ALA A 261 -8.34 5.57 53.22
CA ALA A 261 -8.15 4.98 54.57
C ALA A 261 -8.94 3.65 54.71
N GLU A 262 -10.15 3.56 54.13
CA GLU A 262 -10.93 2.30 54.10
C GLU A 262 -10.21 1.19 53.32
N ILE A 263 -9.62 1.52 52.17
CA ILE A 263 -8.86 0.58 51.34
C ILE A 263 -7.59 0.14 52.05
N GLU A 264 -6.84 1.06 52.64
CA GLU A 264 -5.64 0.76 53.43
C GLU A 264 -5.95 -0.24 54.55
N ASN A 265 -6.99 0.05 55.34
CA ASN A 265 -7.42 -0.84 56.41
C ASN A 265 -7.86 -2.22 55.89
N ARG A 266 -8.57 -2.29 54.77
CA ARG A 266 -9.05 -3.57 54.22
C ARG A 266 -7.91 -4.41 53.62
N GLN A 267 -6.88 -3.78 53.07
CA GLN A 267 -5.78 -4.45 52.40
C GLN A 267 -4.54 -4.63 53.31
N GLY A 268 -4.51 -3.99 54.46
CA GLY A 268 -3.38 -4.04 55.40
C GLY A 268 -2.13 -3.34 54.84
N ILE A 269 -2.31 -2.27 54.09
CA ILE A 269 -1.24 -1.44 53.47
C ILE A 269 -1.36 0.01 53.92
N ASP A 270 -0.24 0.71 53.96
CA ASP A 270 -0.20 2.16 54.12
C ASP A 270 0.39 2.80 52.86
N TYR A 271 -0.35 3.68 52.22
CA TYR A 271 0.20 4.46 51.09
C TYR A 271 1.11 5.54 51.55
N ALA A 272 2.26 5.69 50.84
CA ALA A 272 3.16 6.82 51.07
C ALA A 272 2.46 8.17 50.75
N PRO A 273 2.90 9.30 51.35
CA PRO A 273 2.28 10.59 51.08
C PRO A 273 2.18 10.96 49.60
N GLU A 274 3.18 10.60 48.78
CA GLU A 274 3.25 10.86 47.35
C GLU A 274 2.19 9.98 46.59
N GLN A 275 1.99 8.76 47.05
CA GLN A 275 0.97 7.86 46.48
C GLN A 275 -0.45 8.37 46.79
N ARG A 276 -0.72 8.83 47.99
CA ARG A 276 -1.96 9.47 48.38
C ARG A 276 -2.21 10.75 47.55
N SER A 277 -1.14 11.57 47.36
CA SER A 277 -1.23 12.76 46.50
C SER A 277 -1.56 12.43 45.05
N ALA A 278 -0.95 11.37 44.50
CA ALA A 278 -1.26 10.90 43.15
C ALA A 278 -2.72 10.41 43.00
N ILE A 279 -3.26 9.69 44.03
CA ILE A 279 -4.66 9.27 44.06
C ILE A 279 -5.62 10.48 44.05
N ARG A 280 -5.36 11.49 44.88
CA ARG A 280 -6.16 12.75 44.90
C ARG A 280 -6.09 13.45 43.54
N ALA A 281 -4.88 13.60 42.98
CA ALA A 281 -4.71 14.22 41.66
C ALA A 281 -5.44 13.43 40.56
N ALA A 282 -5.44 12.09 40.61
CA ALA A 282 -6.19 11.27 39.67
C ALA A 282 -7.70 11.46 39.75
N ALA A 283 -8.21 11.80 40.92
CA ALA A 283 -9.65 12.02 41.14
C ALA A 283 -10.12 13.42 40.69
N SER A 284 -9.19 14.39 40.56
CA SER A 284 -9.50 15.80 40.28
C SER A 284 -9.00 16.32 38.94
N ARG A 285 -8.31 15.48 38.13
CA ARG A 285 -7.71 15.89 36.85
C ARG A 285 -8.08 14.94 35.74
N GLN A 286 -8.25 15.48 34.53
CA GLN A 286 -8.48 14.65 33.32
C GLN A 286 -7.20 13.97 32.83
N LEU A 287 -6.06 14.58 33.09
CA LEU A 287 -4.76 14.06 32.69
C LEU A 287 -3.82 14.07 33.90
N LEU A 288 -3.23 12.92 34.17
CA LEU A 288 -2.22 12.75 35.20
C LEU A 288 -1.10 11.86 34.67
N ILE A 289 0.15 12.29 34.86
CA ILE A 289 1.33 11.50 34.58
C ILE A 289 1.93 11.11 35.93
N VAL A 290 1.98 9.80 36.21
CA VAL A 290 2.61 9.23 37.40
C VAL A 290 3.93 8.61 36.97
N THR A 291 5.03 9.07 37.55
CA THR A 291 6.37 8.51 37.32
C THR A 291 6.96 8.02 38.63
N GLY A 292 7.70 6.90 38.58
CA GLY A 292 8.37 6.32 39.73
C GLY A 292 9.36 5.26 39.28
N GLY A 293 10.37 5.01 40.10
CA GLY A 293 11.28 3.90 39.90
C GLY A 293 10.65 2.56 40.33
N PRO A 294 11.24 1.43 39.89
CA PRO A 294 10.86 0.11 40.34
C PRO A 294 11.12 -0.08 41.83
#